data_a90da30f4b789da3c8cb7f75b3aacd61
#
_entry.id   a90da30f4b789da3c8cb7f75b3aacd61
#
_cell.length_a   1.000
_cell.length_b   1.000
_cell.length_c   1.000
_cell.angle_alpha   90.00
_cell.angle_beta   90.00
_cell.angle_gamma   90.00
#
_symmetry.space_group_name_H-M   'P 1'
#
loop_
_entity.id
_entity.type
_entity.pdbx_description
1 polymer ?
#
loop_
_entity_poly.entity_id
_entity_poly.type
_entity_poly.pdbx_seq_one_letter_code
_entity_poly.pdbx_strand_id
1 'polypeptide(L)'
;MIPRPRPERFRLRRTMMFMNAQKPGLIKDAYIYGCDSIMLDLEDAVAENQKDAARFSLYHALKTIDYGDTEVIVRINGLDTPHWQEDIRVCVAGGADGIRIAKCESAQDVKTVEAAVEAAEEEFGVEKGRTLLMAALESPKGILNAYEICAASERMFGVAISGGDFRKCMQTTPQPDGVDMLFARGQMLLAARAAGIQCFDTVFTNLDDQAGFEAEVLQNKAMGFDGKSLINPKQIRFVHQVFAPTEKEIIQAEKIVRAYREQSAAGVGVFTVDGKMIDIAFIPGAERTLRLARACGLYEGDLV
;
A
#
# COMPACT_ATOMS: atom_id res chain seq x y z
N MET A 1 -22.45 -4.00 14.41
CA MET A 1 -21.15 -3.97 13.71
C MET A 1 -21.45 -4.27 12.25
N ILE A 2 -20.98 -3.44 11.33
CA ILE A 2 -21.05 -3.74 9.89
C ILE A 2 -19.97 -4.80 9.64
N PRO A 3 -20.35 -6.02 9.21
CA PRO A 3 -19.35 -7.07 8.99
C PRO A 3 -18.48 -6.68 7.81
N ARG A 4 -17.18 -6.59 8.03
CA ARG A 4 -16.19 -6.41 6.95
C ARG A 4 -15.61 -7.78 6.58
N PRO A 5 -15.42 -8.08 5.30
CA PRO A 5 -14.75 -9.31 4.91
C PRO A 5 -13.34 -9.38 5.48
N ARG A 6 -12.77 -10.58 5.54
CA ARG A 6 -11.35 -10.73 5.90
C ARG A 6 -10.51 -9.98 4.86
N PRO A 7 -9.57 -9.12 5.28
CA PRO A 7 -8.73 -8.38 4.33
C PRO A 7 -7.80 -9.33 3.57
N GLU A 8 -7.59 -9.03 2.31
CA GLU A 8 -6.70 -9.79 1.45
C GLU A 8 -5.28 -9.21 1.51
N ARG A 9 -4.27 -10.09 1.75
CA ARG A 9 -2.86 -9.69 1.71
C ARG A 9 -2.48 -9.09 0.35
N PHE A 10 -2.99 -9.65 -0.73
CA PHE A 10 -2.79 -9.18 -2.10
C PHE A 10 -4.10 -8.71 -2.70
N ARG A 11 -4.27 -7.42 -2.82
CA ARG A 11 -5.39 -6.78 -3.49
C ARG A 11 -4.91 -5.57 -4.28
N LEU A 12 -5.83 -4.96 -5.04
CA LEU A 12 -5.57 -3.70 -5.73
C LEU A 12 -5.42 -2.56 -4.70
N ARG A 13 -4.27 -1.86 -4.72
CA ARG A 13 -3.95 -0.73 -3.83
C ARG A 13 -3.18 0.35 -4.58
N ARG A 14 -3.76 0.89 -5.65
CA ARG A 14 -3.15 1.97 -6.44
C ARG A 14 -3.09 3.27 -5.65
N THR A 15 -4.08 3.52 -4.80
CA THR A 15 -4.27 4.75 -4.04
C THR A 15 -4.51 4.47 -2.58
N MET A 16 -3.73 5.15 -1.72
CA MET A 16 -3.90 5.16 -0.26
C MET A 16 -4.13 6.60 0.19
N MET A 17 -5.39 6.97 0.43
CA MET A 17 -5.79 8.34 0.74
C MET A 17 -5.69 8.63 2.23
N PHE A 18 -4.76 9.52 2.64
CA PHE A 18 -4.63 9.96 4.03
C PHE A 18 -5.77 10.85 4.47
N MET A 19 -6.30 10.57 5.66
CA MET A 19 -7.36 11.33 6.31
C MET A 19 -7.08 11.42 7.81
N ASN A 20 -7.19 12.62 8.37
CA ASN A 20 -7.05 12.85 9.80
C ASN A 20 -8.22 12.19 10.55
N ALA A 21 -7.94 11.19 11.40
CA ALA A 21 -8.95 10.44 12.16
C ALA A 21 -9.71 11.30 13.18
N GLN A 22 -9.17 12.46 13.57
CA GLN A 22 -9.82 13.41 14.45
C GLN A 22 -10.97 14.17 13.76
N LYS A 23 -11.06 14.17 12.42
CA LYS A 23 -12.02 14.96 11.66
C LYS A 23 -13.17 14.09 11.11
N PRO A 24 -14.26 13.90 11.86
CA PRO A 24 -15.39 13.05 11.45
C PRO A 24 -15.96 13.43 10.08
N GLY A 25 -15.97 14.73 9.75
CA GLY A 25 -16.46 15.22 8.46
C GLY A 25 -15.66 14.75 7.26
N LEU A 26 -14.37 14.36 7.43
CA LEU A 26 -13.57 13.79 6.37
C LEU A 26 -13.74 12.26 6.26
N ILE A 27 -13.84 11.58 7.39
CA ILE A 27 -13.82 10.12 7.43
C ILE A 27 -15.19 9.48 7.16
N LYS A 28 -16.29 10.19 7.46
CA LYS A 28 -17.65 9.64 7.31
C LYS A 28 -18.04 9.32 5.87
N ASP A 29 -17.54 10.08 4.91
CA ASP A 29 -17.87 9.95 3.48
C ASP A 29 -16.64 9.54 2.66
N ALA A 30 -15.60 8.97 3.27
CA ALA A 30 -14.33 8.66 2.62
C ALA A 30 -14.45 7.72 1.42
N TYR A 31 -15.42 6.80 1.44
CA TYR A 31 -15.70 5.85 0.36
C TYR A 31 -16.18 6.51 -0.94
N ILE A 32 -16.78 7.72 -0.88
CA ILE A 32 -17.30 8.39 -2.10
C ILE A 32 -16.18 8.80 -3.07
N TYR A 33 -14.96 8.92 -2.60
CA TYR A 33 -13.82 9.29 -3.45
C TYR A 33 -13.32 8.15 -4.33
N GLY A 34 -13.73 6.90 -4.05
CA GLY A 34 -13.39 5.73 -4.87
C GLY A 34 -11.91 5.38 -4.85
N CYS A 35 -11.16 5.71 -3.78
CA CYS A 35 -9.79 5.23 -3.60
C CYS A 35 -9.79 3.73 -3.23
N ASP A 36 -8.73 3.01 -3.60
CA ASP A 36 -8.59 1.59 -3.28
C ASP A 36 -8.45 1.37 -1.76
N SER A 37 -7.72 2.26 -1.06
CA SER A 37 -7.55 2.25 0.40
C SER A 37 -7.64 3.66 0.98
N ILE A 38 -8.22 3.78 2.18
CA ILE A 38 -8.11 4.98 3.02
C ILE A 38 -7.12 4.71 4.15
N MET A 39 -6.34 5.74 4.49
CA MET A 39 -5.38 5.74 5.57
C MET A 39 -5.86 6.68 6.66
N LEU A 40 -6.50 6.15 7.71
CA LEU A 40 -6.95 6.94 8.85
C LEU A 40 -5.77 7.19 9.79
N ASP A 41 -5.43 8.46 10.01
CA ASP A 41 -4.19 8.85 10.67
C ASP A 41 -4.42 9.22 12.13
N LEU A 42 -3.73 8.52 13.04
CA LEU A 42 -3.65 8.82 14.47
C LEU A 42 -2.33 9.49 14.88
N GLU A 43 -1.37 9.56 13.95
CA GLU A 43 0.00 10.03 14.22
C GLU A 43 0.12 11.55 14.00
N ASP A 44 0.99 12.01 13.13
CA ASP A 44 1.38 13.42 12.97
C ASP A 44 0.23 14.38 12.62
N ALA A 45 -0.82 13.90 11.96
CA ALA A 45 -1.99 14.74 11.66
C ALA A 45 -2.85 15.05 12.91
N VAL A 46 -2.60 14.40 14.05
CA VAL A 46 -3.36 14.53 15.29
C VAL A 46 -2.50 15.16 16.37
N ALA A 47 -2.94 16.31 16.93
CA ALA A 47 -2.24 16.95 18.03
C ALA A 47 -2.18 16.05 19.28
N GLU A 48 -1.12 16.19 20.08
CA GLU A 48 -0.85 15.35 21.26
C GLU A 48 -2.04 15.30 22.24
N ASN A 49 -2.64 16.44 22.54
CA ASN A 49 -3.79 16.55 23.44
C ASN A 49 -5.13 16.10 22.82
N GLN A 50 -5.11 15.57 21.58
CA GLN A 50 -6.29 15.12 20.86
C GLN A 50 -6.23 13.61 20.51
N LYS A 51 -5.18 12.92 20.92
CA LYS A 51 -4.99 11.50 20.61
C LYS A 51 -6.16 10.64 21.06
N ASP A 52 -6.66 10.85 22.28
CA ASP A 52 -7.83 10.12 22.82
C ASP A 52 -9.11 10.41 22.03
N ALA A 53 -9.35 11.68 21.69
CA ALA A 53 -10.51 12.07 20.89
C ALA A 53 -10.46 11.48 19.48
N ALA A 54 -9.27 11.39 18.89
CA ALA A 54 -9.07 10.75 17.58
C ALA A 54 -9.33 9.24 17.63
N ARG A 55 -8.85 8.54 18.67
CA ARG A 55 -9.15 7.11 18.91
C ARG A 55 -10.66 6.87 19.06
N PHE A 56 -11.33 7.70 19.85
CA PHE A 56 -12.78 7.61 20.03
C PHE A 56 -13.52 7.79 18.69
N SER A 57 -13.17 8.82 17.92
CA SER A 57 -13.73 9.09 16.59
C SER A 57 -13.49 7.93 15.64
N LEU A 58 -12.26 7.42 15.59
CA LEU A 58 -11.85 6.28 14.76
C LEU A 58 -12.66 5.02 15.09
N TYR A 59 -12.77 4.66 16.38
CA TYR A 59 -13.52 3.49 16.82
C TYR A 59 -14.97 3.54 16.34
N HIS A 60 -15.64 4.66 16.56
CA HIS A 60 -17.03 4.85 16.15
C HIS A 60 -17.18 4.83 14.62
N ALA A 61 -16.26 5.45 13.89
CA ALA A 61 -16.25 5.38 12.43
C ALA A 61 -16.13 3.94 11.91
N LEU A 62 -15.18 3.17 12.42
CA LEU A 62 -14.99 1.76 12.04
C LEU A 62 -16.20 0.89 12.37
N LYS A 63 -16.94 1.19 13.44
CA LYS A 63 -18.14 0.43 13.87
C LYS A 63 -19.41 0.79 13.11
N THR A 64 -19.53 2.00 12.58
CA THR A 64 -20.82 2.53 12.10
C THR A 64 -20.84 2.90 10.64
N ILE A 65 -19.67 3.10 9.99
CA ILE A 65 -19.59 3.49 8.60
C ILE A 65 -19.29 2.26 7.73
N ASP A 66 -20.11 2.07 6.72
CA ASP A 66 -19.82 1.10 5.67
C ASP A 66 -18.95 1.78 4.59
N TYR A 67 -17.69 1.38 4.54
CA TYR A 67 -16.75 1.86 3.52
C TYR A 67 -16.80 1.04 2.22
N GLY A 68 -17.74 0.08 2.10
CA GLY A 68 -17.87 -0.79 0.93
C GLY A 68 -16.58 -1.55 0.65
N ASP A 69 -16.15 -1.54 -0.62
CA ASP A 69 -14.93 -2.20 -1.07
C ASP A 69 -13.64 -1.43 -0.72
N THR A 70 -13.76 -0.19 -0.20
CA THR A 70 -12.59 0.59 0.20
C THR A 70 -11.93 -0.02 1.43
N GLU A 71 -10.65 -0.38 1.31
CA GLU A 71 -9.86 -0.89 2.43
C GLU A 71 -9.58 0.21 3.45
N VAL A 72 -9.65 -0.14 4.73
CA VAL A 72 -9.39 0.81 5.83
C VAL A 72 -8.11 0.42 6.57
N ILE A 73 -7.08 1.20 6.39
CA ILE A 73 -5.79 1.08 7.08
C ILE A 73 -5.67 2.23 8.09
N VAL A 74 -5.08 1.96 9.24
CA VAL A 74 -4.85 2.98 10.27
C VAL A 74 -3.36 3.16 10.49
N ARG A 75 -2.86 4.39 10.36
CA ARG A 75 -1.51 4.73 10.80
C ARG A 75 -1.53 5.00 12.30
N ILE A 76 -0.84 4.16 13.07
CA ILE A 76 -0.69 4.29 14.52
C ILE A 76 0.47 5.22 14.87
N ASN A 77 0.51 5.70 16.09
CA ASN A 77 1.66 6.45 16.62
C ASN A 77 2.92 5.58 16.69
N GLY A 78 4.09 6.22 16.63
CA GLY A 78 5.38 5.54 16.72
C GLY A 78 5.58 4.79 18.04
N LEU A 79 6.40 3.73 18.02
CA LEU A 79 6.66 2.87 19.19
C LEU A 79 7.43 3.59 20.30
N ASP A 80 8.00 4.74 20.02
CA ASP A 80 8.66 5.66 20.96
C ASP A 80 7.68 6.53 21.76
N THR A 81 6.37 6.43 21.48
CA THR A 81 5.31 7.19 22.15
C THR A 81 4.50 6.30 23.10
N PRO A 82 3.73 6.85 24.06
CA PRO A 82 2.85 6.06 24.92
C PRO A 82 1.53 5.67 24.28
N HIS A 83 1.29 5.98 22.99
CA HIS A 83 -0.04 5.89 22.36
C HIS A 83 -0.29 4.62 21.56
N TRP A 84 0.74 4.01 21.01
CA TRP A 84 0.63 2.95 20.00
C TRP A 84 -0.14 1.69 20.47
N GLN A 85 -0.03 1.31 21.76
CA GLN A 85 -0.76 0.14 22.28
C GLN A 85 -2.29 0.37 22.23
N GLU A 86 -2.75 1.52 22.71
CA GLU A 86 -4.17 1.87 22.66
C GLU A 86 -4.64 2.09 21.23
N ASP A 87 -3.81 2.63 20.35
CA ASP A 87 -4.13 2.73 18.92
C ASP A 87 -4.40 1.35 18.32
N ILE A 88 -3.54 0.35 18.60
CA ILE A 88 -3.73 -1.04 18.13
C ILE A 88 -5.03 -1.62 18.68
N ARG A 89 -5.30 -1.47 19.97
CA ARG A 89 -6.54 -1.98 20.60
C ARG A 89 -7.78 -1.40 19.91
N VAL A 90 -7.79 -0.11 19.66
CA VAL A 90 -8.90 0.58 18.97
C VAL A 90 -9.05 0.12 17.53
N CYS A 91 -7.95 -0.06 16.79
CA CYS A 91 -7.95 -0.56 15.42
C CYS A 91 -8.55 -1.96 15.33
N VAL A 92 -8.08 -2.88 16.16
CA VAL A 92 -8.52 -4.29 16.18
C VAL A 92 -9.98 -4.38 16.65
N ALA A 93 -10.33 -3.75 17.76
CA ALA A 93 -11.69 -3.70 18.28
C ALA A 93 -12.66 -3.05 17.29
N GLY A 94 -12.23 -2.02 16.57
CA GLY A 94 -12.99 -1.34 15.53
C GLY A 94 -13.19 -2.15 14.27
N GLY A 95 -12.27 -3.07 13.96
CA GLY A 95 -12.27 -3.90 12.76
C GLY A 95 -11.58 -3.26 11.56
N ALA A 96 -10.51 -2.47 11.78
CA ALA A 96 -9.63 -2.01 10.71
C ALA A 96 -9.08 -3.19 9.90
N ASP A 97 -8.84 -3.00 8.60
CA ASP A 97 -8.30 -4.06 7.73
C ASP A 97 -6.79 -4.22 7.93
N GLY A 98 -6.10 -3.12 8.25
CA GLY A 98 -4.68 -3.16 8.50
C GLY A 98 -4.18 -2.00 9.34
N ILE A 99 -2.95 -2.14 9.82
CA ILE A 99 -2.23 -1.16 10.61
C ILE A 99 -0.96 -0.76 9.86
N ARG A 100 -0.74 0.55 9.70
CA ARG A 100 0.54 1.11 9.24
C ARG A 100 1.37 1.51 10.45
N ILE A 101 2.52 0.87 10.57
CA ILE A 101 3.52 1.13 11.62
C ILE A 101 4.31 2.37 11.23
N ALA A 102 4.14 3.47 11.95
CA ALA A 102 4.94 4.69 11.74
C ALA A 102 6.39 4.49 12.19
N LYS A 103 7.31 5.17 11.52
CA LYS A 103 8.74 5.25 11.91
C LYS A 103 9.39 3.87 12.17
N CYS A 104 9.02 2.88 11.36
CA CYS A 104 9.54 1.52 11.48
C CYS A 104 11.01 1.46 11.05
N GLU A 105 11.89 0.98 11.92
CA GLU A 105 13.34 0.95 11.69
C GLU A 105 13.96 -0.45 11.80
N SER A 106 13.20 -1.45 12.27
CA SER A 106 13.71 -2.81 12.46
C SER A 106 12.63 -3.89 12.32
N ALA A 107 13.05 -5.12 12.06
CA ALA A 107 12.19 -6.30 12.14
C ALA A 107 11.55 -6.48 13.53
N GLN A 108 12.26 -6.03 14.59
CA GLN A 108 11.75 -6.10 15.95
C GLN A 108 10.55 -5.18 16.16
N ASP A 109 10.50 -4.02 15.52
CA ASP A 109 9.35 -3.11 15.59
C ASP A 109 8.10 -3.79 15.03
N VAL A 110 8.23 -4.47 13.88
CA VAL A 110 7.14 -5.25 13.28
C VAL A 110 6.67 -6.35 14.23
N LYS A 111 7.60 -7.13 14.80
CA LYS A 111 7.28 -8.21 15.75
C LYS A 111 6.61 -7.71 17.02
N THR A 112 7.02 -6.56 17.52
CA THR A 112 6.42 -5.90 18.68
C THR A 112 4.96 -5.52 18.41
N VAL A 113 4.69 -4.92 17.24
CA VAL A 113 3.32 -4.57 16.82
C VAL A 113 2.50 -5.85 16.56
N GLU A 114 3.07 -6.85 15.91
CA GLU A 114 2.38 -8.13 15.66
C GLU A 114 1.92 -8.79 16.96
N ALA A 115 2.78 -8.88 17.97
CA ALA A 115 2.44 -9.43 19.27
C ALA A 115 1.28 -8.65 19.96
N ALA A 116 1.30 -7.33 19.88
CA ALA A 116 0.24 -6.49 20.41
C ALA A 116 -1.09 -6.65 19.63
N VAL A 117 -1.02 -6.81 18.31
CA VAL A 117 -2.19 -7.12 17.47
C VAL A 117 -2.77 -8.47 17.82
N GLU A 118 -1.95 -9.52 18.01
CA GLU A 118 -2.42 -10.85 18.42
C GLU A 118 -3.12 -10.82 19.78
N ALA A 119 -2.54 -10.10 20.76
CA ALA A 119 -3.16 -9.92 22.05
C ALA A 119 -4.52 -9.19 21.98
N ALA A 120 -4.61 -8.16 21.12
CA ALA A 120 -5.86 -7.43 20.92
C ALA A 120 -6.90 -8.28 20.15
N GLU A 121 -6.49 -9.09 19.16
CA GLU A 121 -7.39 -10.02 18.47
C GLU A 121 -8.00 -11.05 19.45
N GLU A 122 -7.18 -11.58 20.36
CA GLU A 122 -7.65 -12.49 21.43
C GLU A 122 -8.61 -11.78 22.39
N GLU A 123 -8.23 -10.59 22.88
CA GLU A 123 -9.03 -9.81 23.84
C GLU A 123 -10.42 -9.45 23.30
N PHE A 124 -10.50 -9.06 22.02
CA PHE A 124 -11.76 -8.61 21.41
C PHE A 124 -12.50 -9.70 20.63
N GLY A 125 -12.00 -10.95 20.65
CA GLY A 125 -12.61 -12.07 19.94
C GLY A 125 -12.59 -11.90 18.43
N VAL A 126 -11.56 -11.24 17.90
CA VAL A 126 -11.31 -11.10 16.47
C VAL A 126 -10.53 -12.33 15.98
N GLU A 127 -10.83 -12.79 14.76
CA GLU A 127 -10.12 -13.92 14.17
C GLU A 127 -8.61 -13.65 14.11
N LYS A 128 -7.81 -14.59 14.64
CA LYS A 128 -6.34 -14.48 14.61
C LYS A 128 -5.83 -14.33 13.17
N GLY A 129 -4.98 -13.35 12.96
CA GLY A 129 -4.38 -13.05 11.65
C GLY A 129 -5.27 -12.21 10.72
N ARG A 130 -6.40 -11.71 11.23
CA ARG A 130 -7.27 -10.84 10.45
C ARG A 130 -6.64 -9.48 10.16
N THR A 131 -6.00 -8.86 11.15
CA THR A 131 -5.42 -7.53 11.01
C THR A 131 -4.08 -7.60 10.29
N LEU A 132 -3.99 -6.99 9.11
CA LEU A 132 -2.76 -6.94 8.31
C LEU A 132 -1.80 -5.84 8.79
N LEU A 133 -0.53 -5.94 8.41
CA LEU A 133 0.51 -4.97 8.78
C LEU A 133 1.18 -4.34 7.53
N MET A 134 1.54 -3.08 7.67
CA MET A 134 2.30 -2.32 6.70
C MET A 134 3.34 -1.47 7.44
N ALA A 135 4.58 -1.41 6.96
CA ALA A 135 5.61 -0.55 7.53
C ALA A 135 5.74 0.77 6.79
N ALA A 136 5.96 1.87 7.53
CA ALA A 136 6.39 3.15 6.99
C ALA A 136 7.88 3.35 7.29
N LEU A 137 8.69 3.44 6.22
CA LEU A 137 10.13 3.71 6.31
C LEU A 137 10.33 5.22 6.18
N GLU A 138 10.89 5.83 7.22
CA GLU A 138 10.92 7.29 7.40
C GLU A 138 12.33 7.80 7.71
N SER A 139 13.30 6.87 7.82
CA SER A 139 14.68 7.17 8.17
C SER A 139 15.69 6.36 7.33
N PRO A 140 16.95 6.80 7.24
CA PRO A 140 18.02 6.01 6.62
C PRO A 140 18.16 4.62 7.22
N LYS A 141 17.99 4.47 8.53
CA LYS A 141 18.06 3.17 9.22
C LYS A 141 16.94 2.25 8.77
N GLY A 142 15.70 2.74 8.67
CA GLY A 142 14.57 1.96 8.14
C GLY A 142 14.81 1.50 6.70
N ILE A 143 15.36 2.37 5.85
CA ILE A 143 15.69 2.03 4.45
C ILE A 143 16.80 0.97 4.36
N LEU A 144 17.84 1.07 5.19
CA LEU A 144 18.92 0.07 5.21
C LEU A 144 18.46 -1.30 5.72
N ASN A 145 17.49 -1.33 6.62
CA ASN A 145 16.90 -2.55 7.18
C ASN A 145 15.63 -3.01 6.43
N ALA A 146 15.33 -2.43 5.27
CA ALA A 146 14.04 -2.62 4.58
C ALA A 146 13.69 -4.09 4.34
N TYR A 147 14.64 -4.95 3.95
CA TYR A 147 14.36 -6.36 3.70
C TYR A 147 13.95 -7.10 4.98
N GLU A 148 14.68 -6.91 6.08
CA GLU A 148 14.37 -7.56 7.36
C GLU A 148 13.00 -7.10 7.90
N ILE A 149 12.65 -5.82 7.72
CA ILE A 149 11.34 -5.27 8.06
C ILE A 149 10.25 -5.93 7.20
N CYS A 150 10.43 -5.96 5.88
CA CYS A 150 9.44 -6.52 4.95
C CYS A 150 9.19 -8.01 5.16
N ALA A 151 10.21 -8.77 5.59
CA ALA A 151 10.14 -10.22 5.81
C ALA A 151 9.79 -10.61 7.27
N ALA A 152 9.54 -9.65 8.15
CA ALA A 152 9.46 -9.90 9.60
C ALA A 152 8.19 -10.65 10.03
N SER A 153 7.09 -10.61 9.25
CA SER A 153 5.80 -11.20 9.60
C SER A 153 5.01 -11.62 8.37
N GLU A 154 4.27 -12.71 8.48
CA GLU A 154 3.31 -13.15 7.46
C GLU A 154 2.12 -12.18 7.30
N ARG A 155 1.88 -11.31 8.29
CA ARG A 155 0.85 -10.26 8.23
C ARG A 155 1.25 -9.08 7.36
N MET A 156 2.53 -8.96 6.98
CA MET A 156 3.01 -7.87 6.15
C MET A 156 2.43 -7.96 4.74
N PHE A 157 1.65 -6.96 4.34
CA PHE A 157 1.14 -6.84 2.98
C PHE A 157 1.89 -5.80 2.15
N GLY A 158 2.58 -4.86 2.82
CA GLY A 158 3.23 -3.79 2.11
C GLY A 158 4.19 -2.95 2.94
N VAL A 159 4.94 -2.14 2.23
CA VAL A 159 5.85 -1.14 2.77
C VAL A 159 5.69 0.18 2.00
N ALA A 160 5.82 1.31 2.70
CA ALA A 160 5.81 2.62 2.07
C ALA A 160 6.92 3.51 2.61
N ILE A 161 7.40 4.45 1.79
CA ILE A 161 8.28 5.52 2.25
C ILE A 161 7.45 6.74 2.68
N SER A 162 7.82 7.36 3.82
CA SER A 162 7.30 8.66 4.26
C SER A 162 8.34 9.74 3.95
N GLY A 163 8.13 10.43 2.83
CA GLY A 163 9.15 11.32 2.27
C GLY A 163 9.44 12.57 3.09
N GLY A 164 8.50 13.05 3.91
CA GLY A 164 8.72 14.22 4.77
C GLY A 164 9.81 13.95 5.81
N ASP A 165 9.60 12.95 6.66
CA ASP A 165 10.56 12.58 7.71
C ASP A 165 11.84 12.00 7.15
N PHE A 166 11.77 11.22 6.06
CA PHE A 166 12.96 10.72 5.39
C PHE A 166 13.87 11.87 4.93
N ARG A 167 13.33 12.88 4.22
CA ARG A 167 14.11 14.06 3.78
C ARG A 167 14.70 14.84 4.94
N LYS A 168 13.94 15.00 6.03
CA LYS A 168 14.42 15.63 7.26
C LYS A 168 15.65 14.89 7.81
N CYS A 169 15.59 13.56 7.91
CA CYS A 169 16.73 12.74 8.36
C CYS A 169 17.91 12.81 7.40
N MET A 170 17.66 12.85 6.09
CA MET A 170 18.69 12.98 5.05
C MET A 170 19.23 14.41 4.88
N GLN A 171 18.66 15.39 5.59
CA GLN A 171 19.04 16.82 5.48
C GLN A 171 18.93 17.35 4.05
N THR A 172 17.88 16.91 3.32
CA THR A 172 17.62 17.30 1.94
C THR A 172 16.22 17.91 1.77
N THR A 173 15.95 18.44 0.60
CA THR A 173 14.66 19.00 0.21
C THR A 173 14.14 18.35 -1.07
N PRO A 174 12.83 18.39 -1.35
CA PRO A 174 12.27 17.84 -2.58
C PRO A 174 12.97 18.40 -3.83
N GLN A 175 13.40 17.51 -4.71
CA GLN A 175 13.98 17.88 -6.01
C GLN A 175 13.00 17.55 -7.14
N PRO A 176 12.91 18.37 -8.20
CA PRO A 176 11.94 18.16 -9.29
C PRO A 176 12.11 16.83 -10.03
N ASP A 177 13.33 16.30 -10.09
CA ASP A 177 13.67 15.01 -10.70
C ASP A 177 13.57 13.82 -9.73
N GLY A 178 13.25 14.08 -8.45
CA GLY A 178 13.11 13.05 -7.40
C GLY A 178 14.42 12.38 -6.99
N VAL A 179 15.60 12.93 -7.37
CA VAL A 179 16.91 12.33 -7.06
C VAL A 179 17.15 12.21 -5.56
N ASP A 180 16.58 13.10 -4.76
CA ASP A 180 16.63 13.11 -3.29
C ASP A 180 16.10 11.82 -2.64
N MET A 181 15.21 11.11 -3.32
CA MET A 181 14.62 9.85 -2.82
C MET A 181 14.90 8.64 -3.70
N LEU A 182 15.54 8.80 -4.84
CA LEU A 182 15.68 7.74 -5.85
C LEU A 182 16.34 6.49 -5.30
N PHE A 183 17.43 6.63 -4.55
CA PHE A 183 18.13 5.51 -3.93
C PHE A 183 17.25 4.79 -2.90
N ALA A 184 16.60 5.56 -2.00
CA ALA A 184 15.73 4.99 -0.98
C ALA A 184 14.52 4.26 -1.58
N ARG A 185 13.90 4.84 -2.61
CA ARG A 185 12.83 4.20 -3.40
C ARG A 185 13.29 2.87 -4.01
N GLY A 186 14.47 2.87 -4.63
CA GLY A 186 15.04 1.65 -5.24
C GLY A 186 15.34 0.56 -4.20
N GLN A 187 15.97 0.91 -3.09
CA GLN A 187 16.29 -0.01 -2.00
C GLN A 187 15.03 -0.64 -1.40
N MET A 188 14.02 0.18 -1.08
CA MET A 188 12.76 -0.28 -0.53
C MET A 188 12.00 -1.19 -1.51
N LEU A 189 12.00 -0.85 -2.81
CA LEU A 189 11.34 -1.64 -3.84
C LEU A 189 11.99 -3.02 -4.00
N LEU A 190 13.32 -3.09 -4.01
CA LEU A 190 14.05 -4.37 -4.03
C LEU A 190 13.71 -5.23 -2.81
N ALA A 191 13.69 -4.63 -1.62
CA ALA A 191 13.35 -5.31 -0.37
C ALA A 191 11.91 -5.88 -0.40
N ALA A 192 10.94 -5.06 -0.83
CA ALA A 192 9.54 -5.47 -0.95
C ALA A 192 9.37 -6.64 -1.93
N ARG A 193 10.03 -6.58 -3.09
CA ARG A 193 9.96 -7.67 -4.10
C ARG A 193 10.61 -8.95 -3.59
N ALA A 194 11.75 -8.86 -2.89
CA ALA A 194 12.41 -10.01 -2.28
C ALA A 194 11.56 -10.67 -1.18
N ALA A 195 10.82 -9.87 -0.40
CA ALA A 195 9.89 -10.35 0.62
C ALA A 195 8.50 -10.74 0.06
N GLY A 196 8.23 -10.51 -1.22
CA GLY A 196 6.96 -10.84 -1.86
C GLY A 196 5.78 -9.99 -1.37
N ILE A 197 5.99 -8.70 -1.04
CA ILE A 197 4.96 -7.77 -0.61
C ILE A 197 4.83 -6.56 -1.54
N GLN A 198 3.79 -5.77 -1.36
CA GLN A 198 3.54 -4.56 -2.15
C GLN A 198 4.39 -3.39 -1.66
N CYS A 199 4.68 -2.46 -2.58
CA CYS A 199 5.52 -1.28 -2.33
C CYS A 199 4.80 -0.01 -2.78
N PHE A 200 4.74 1.00 -1.89
CA PHE A 200 3.98 2.23 -2.11
C PHE A 200 4.86 3.45 -1.95
N ASP A 201 4.67 4.43 -2.82
CA ASP A 201 5.38 5.70 -2.73
C ASP A 201 4.70 6.69 -1.78
N THR A 202 5.45 7.74 -1.45
CA THR A 202 5.05 8.83 -0.55
C THR A 202 3.95 9.72 -1.14
N VAL A 203 3.43 10.63 -0.32
CA VAL A 203 2.52 11.69 -0.74
C VAL A 203 3.25 12.78 -1.56
N PHE A 204 2.54 13.41 -2.48
CA PHE A 204 2.97 14.62 -3.17
C PHE A 204 2.25 15.83 -2.57
N THR A 205 3.01 16.73 -1.93
CA THR A 205 2.45 17.77 -1.06
C THR A 205 2.16 19.10 -1.75
N ASN A 206 2.82 19.38 -2.88
CA ASN A 206 2.57 20.61 -3.63
C ASN A 206 1.34 20.45 -4.54
N LEU A 207 0.17 20.78 -4.02
CA LEU A 207 -1.11 20.60 -4.72
C LEU A 207 -1.29 21.51 -5.93
N ASP A 208 -0.48 22.56 -6.05
CA ASP A 208 -0.52 23.50 -7.17
C ASP A 208 0.39 23.07 -8.33
N ASP A 209 1.29 22.10 -8.10
CA ASP A 209 2.19 21.56 -9.12
C ASP A 209 1.64 20.24 -9.70
N GLN A 210 0.66 20.35 -10.57
CA GLN A 210 0.07 19.20 -11.24
C GLN A 210 1.08 18.46 -12.12
N ALA A 211 1.96 19.19 -12.84
CA ALA A 211 2.94 18.57 -13.74
C ALA A 211 3.99 17.75 -12.96
N GLY A 212 4.49 18.28 -11.85
CA GLY A 212 5.41 17.55 -10.97
C GLY A 212 4.76 16.30 -10.36
N PHE A 213 3.50 16.41 -9.94
CA PHE A 213 2.74 15.25 -9.46
C PHE A 213 2.62 14.14 -10.51
N GLU A 214 2.24 14.50 -11.73
CA GLU A 214 2.08 13.54 -12.83
C GLU A 214 3.42 12.88 -13.20
N ALA A 215 4.50 13.66 -13.26
CA ALA A 215 5.84 13.14 -13.52
C ALA A 215 6.28 12.13 -12.44
N GLU A 216 6.05 12.43 -11.15
CA GLU A 216 6.39 11.52 -10.06
C GLU A 216 5.57 10.22 -10.12
N VAL A 217 4.27 10.29 -10.43
CA VAL A 217 3.40 9.10 -10.57
C VAL A 217 3.87 8.19 -11.71
N LEU A 218 4.23 8.78 -12.86
CA LEU A 218 4.77 8.04 -14.01
C LEU A 218 6.12 7.38 -13.68
N GLN A 219 7.00 8.09 -12.99
CA GLN A 219 8.28 7.55 -12.51
C GLN A 219 8.05 6.35 -11.58
N ASN A 220 7.13 6.48 -10.63
CA ASN A 220 6.80 5.41 -9.69
C ASN A 220 6.31 4.15 -10.39
N LYS A 221 5.40 4.29 -11.37
CA LYS A 221 4.98 3.15 -12.21
C LYS A 221 6.16 2.54 -12.96
N ALA A 222 7.01 3.38 -13.58
CA ALA A 222 8.17 2.90 -14.32
C ALA A 222 9.19 2.17 -13.44
N MET A 223 9.37 2.58 -12.18
CA MET A 223 10.18 1.89 -11.20
C MET A 223 9.57 0.56 -10.75
N GLY A 224 8.26 0.40 -10.84
CA GLY A 224 7.56 -0.83 -10.47
C GLY A 224 6.82 -0.77 -9.13
N PHE A 225 6.49 0.40 -8.60
CA PHE A 225 5.61 0.53 -7.44
C PHE A 225 4.22 -0.03 -7.70
N ASP A 226 3.51 -0.42 -6.64
CA ASP A 226 2.14 -0.93 -6.73
C ASP A 226 1.10 0.18 -6.59
N GLY A 227 1.47 1.30 -5.97
CA GLY A 227 0.60 2.44 -5.75
C GLY A 227 1.29 3.61 -5.05
N LYS A 228 0.50 4.59 -4.66
CA LYS A 228 0.96 5.84 -4.08
C LYS A 228 0.07 6.32 -2.94
N SER A 229 0.69 6.90 -1.91
CA SER A 229 -0.01 7.63 -0.86
C SER A 229 -0.48 8.99 -1.38
N LEU A 230 -1.70 9.39 -1.01
CA LEU A 230 -2.35 10.60 -1.49
C LEU A 230 -2.86 11.45 -0.31
N ILE A 231 -2.98 12.76 -0.51
CA ILE A 231 -3.54 13.72 0.45
C ILE A 231 -4.71 14.53 -0.10
N ASN A 232 -5.04 14.38 -1.37
CA ASN A 232 -6.13 15.10 -2.01
C ASN A 232 -6.92 14.18 -2.97
N PRO A 233 -8.27 14.14 -2.89
CA PRO A 233 -9.09 13.32 -3.77
C PRO A 233 -8.87 13.57 -5.27
N LYS A 234 -8.49 14.79 -5.67
CA LYS A 234 -8.19 15.13 -7.07
C LYS A 234 -7.05 14.29 -7.67
N GLN A 235 -6.16 13.77 -6.80
CA GLN A 235 -5.02 12.94 -7.22
C GLN A 235 -5.44 11.50 -7.61
N ILE A 236 -6.58 11.01 -7.13
CA ILE A 236 -7.01 9.61 -7.26
C ILE A 236 -7.15 9.21 -8.73
N ARG A 237 -7.90 10.00 -9.51
CA ARG A 237 -8.23 9.66 -10.90
C ARG A 237 -6.98 9.43 -11.75
N PHE A 238 -5.99 10.33 -11.64
CA PHE A 238 -4.76 10.21 -12.42
C PHE A 238 -3.95 8.98 -12.02
N VAL A 239 -3.81 8.73 -10.71
CA VAL A 239 -3.09 7.54 -10.21
C VAL A 239 -3.78 6.25 -10.66
N HIS A 240 -5.11 6.16 -10.57
CA HIS A 240 -5.85 5.01 -11.08
C HIS A 240 -5.60 4.78 -12.56
N GLN A 241 -5.62 5.84 -13.36
CA GLN A 241 -5.39 5.76 -14.81
C GLN A 241 -3.96 5.29 -15.12
N VAL A 242 -2.96 5.81 -14.42
CA VAL A 242 -1.56 5.44 -14.65
C VAL A 242 -1.27 4.02 -14.21
N PHE A 243 -1.74 3.59 -13.03
CA PHE A 243 -1.45 2.26 -12.50
C PHE A 243 -2.31 1.14 -13.10
N ALA A 244 -3.40 1.45 -13.78
CA ALA A 244 -4.14 0.46 -14.55
C ALA A 244 -3.35 0.03 -15.80
N PRO A 245 -3.44 -1.24 -16.22
CA PRO A 245 -2.91 -1.67 -17.50
C PRO A 245 -3.63 -1.00 -18.68
N THR A 246 -2.87 -0.62 -19.69
CA THR A 246 -3.43 -0.13 -20.94
C THR A 246 -3.98 -1.29 -21.78
N GLU A 247 -4.91 -1.02 -22.70
CA GLU A 247 -5.44 -2.01 -23.64
C GLU A 247 -4.31 -2.73 -24.40
N LYS A 248 -3.30 -1.98 -24.84
CA LYS A 248 -2.13 -2.55 -25.52
C LYS A 248 -1.34 -3.52 -24.65
N GLU A 249 -1.15 -3.20 -23.36
CA GLU A 249 -0.48 -4.09 -22.40
C GLU A 249 -1.31 -5.36 -22.15
N ILE A 250 -2.63 -5.24 -22.07
CA ILE A 250 -3.55 -6.38 -21.90
C ILE A 250 -3.50 -7.31 -23.11
N ILE A 251 -3.64 -6.79 -24.32
CA ILE A 251 -3.57 -7.57 -25.57
C ILE A 251 -2.22 -8.29 -25.69
N GLN A 252 -1.13 -7.59 -25.37
CA GLN A 252 0.21 -8.19 -25.43
C GLN A 252 0.37 -9.31 -24.39
N ALA A 253 -0.13 -9.09 -23.17
CA ALA A 253 -0.09 -10.10 -22.11
C ALA A 253 -0.92 -11.35 -22.48
N GLU A 254 -2.10 -11.17 -23.06
CA GLU A 254 -2.91 -12.30 -23.57
C GLU A 254 -2.16 -13.13 -24.62
N LYS A 255 -1.58 -12.46 -25.62
CA LYS A 255 -0.78 -13.15 -26.65
C LYS A 255 0.34 -13.99 -26.07
N ILE A 256 1.07 -13.41 -25.08
CA ILE A 256 2.18 -14.10 -24.42
C ILE A 256 1.69 -15.34 -23.66
N VAL A 257 0.63 -15.19 -22.84
CA VAL A 257 0.10 -16.31 -22.03
C VAL A 257 -0.48 -17.42 -22.91
N ARG A 258 -1.23 -17.07 -23.98
CA ARG A 258 -1.79 -18.05 -24.94
C ARG A 258 -0.67 -18.81 -25.64
N ALA A 259 0.28 -18.09 -26.25
CA ALA A 259 1.41 -18.69 -26.94
C ALA A 259 2.23 -19.60 -26.00
N TYR A 260 2.44 -19.19 -24.76
CA TYR A 260 3.14 -20.03 -23.77
C TYR A 260 2.39 -21.34 -23.50
N ARG A 261 1.07 -21.30 -23.29
CA ARG A 261 0.27 -22.50 -23.05
C ARG A 261 0.38 -23.50 -24.24
N GLU A 262 0.29 -22.97 -25.46
CA GLU A 262 0.38 -23.78 -26.69
C GLU A 262 1.80 -24.36 -26.87
N GLN A 263 2.83 -23.54 -26.77
CA GLN A 263 4.22 -23.94 -26.99
C GLN A 263 4.75 -24.86 -25.86
N SER A 264 4.38 -24.61 -24.63
CA SER A 264 4.75 -25.47 -23.50
C SER A 264 4.14 -26.87 -23.62
N ALA A 265 2.89 -26.99 -24.12
CA ALA A 265 2.26 -28.27 -24.40
C ALA A 265 3.00 -29.04 -25.52
N ALA A 266 3.68 -28.33 -26.44
CA ALA A 266 4.52 -28.90 -27.50
C ALA A 266 5.98 -29.13 -27.07
N GLY A 267 6.34 -28.86 -25.81
CA GLY A 267 7.70 -29.02 -25.28
C GLY A 267 8.70 -27.93 -25.70
N VAL A 268 8.19 -26.79 -26.19
CA VAL A 268 9.00 -25.63 -26.64
C VAL A 268 9.13 -24.61 -25.52
N GLY A 269 10.36 -24.33 -25.06
CA GLY A 269 10.65 -23.41 -23.96
C GLY A 269 10.93 -21.96 -24.39
N VAL A 270 11.24 -21.72 -25.67
CA VAL A 270 11.52 -20.39 -26.24
C VAL A 270 10.77 -20.23 -27.56
N PHE A 271 10.02 -19.16 -27.72
CA PHE A 271 9.20 -18.91 -28.91
C PHE A 271 9.15 -17.41 -29.24
N THR A 272 8.44 -17.03 -30.29
CA THR A 272 8.36 -15.64 -30.74
C THR A 272 6.92 -15.14 -30.69
N VAL A 273 6.71 -13.95 -30.08
CA VAL A 273 5.44 -13.22 -30.12
C VAL A 273 5.70 -11.84 -30.69
N ASP A 274 5.00 -11.46 -31.75
CA ASP A 274 5.14 -10.17 -32.45
C ASP A 274 6.61 -9.80 -32.76
N GLY A 275 7.40 -10.82 -33.18
CA GLY A 275 8.82 -10.67 -33.54
C GLY A 275 9.80 -10.57 -32.36
N LYS A 276 9.32 -10.71 -31.12
CA LYS A 276 10.16 -10.70 -29.92
C LYS A 276 10.30 -12.10 -29.34
N MET A 277 11.52 -12.45 -28.93
CA MET A 277 11.79 -13.70 -28.22
C MET A 277 11.12 -13.67 -26.85
N ILE A 278 10.38 -14.73 -26.53
CA ILE A 278 9.70 -14.93 -25.25
C ILE A 278 10.18 -16.28 -24.68
N ASP A 279 10.50 -16.28 -23.40
CA ASP A 279 10.76 -17.47 -22.60
C ASP A 279 9.95 -17.46 -21.30
N ILE A 280 10.18 -18.42 -20.41
CA ILE A 280 9.45 -18.57 -19.15
C ILE A 280 9.54 -17.31 -18.23
N ALA A 281 10.59 -16.52 -18.34
CA ALA A 281 10.78 -15.33 -17.50
C ALA A 281 9.76 -14.22 -17.78
N PHE A 282 9.16 -14.20 -18.97
CA PHE A 282 8.13 -13.21 -19.35
C PHE A 282 6.73 -13.54 -18.82
N ILE A 283 6.47 -14.81 -18.49
CA ILE A 283 5.13 -15.30 -18.17
C ILE A 283 4.58 -14.70 -16.87
N PRO A 284 5.34 -14.65 -15.74
CA PRO A 284 4.82 -14.05 -14.51
C PRO A 284 4.42 -12.58 -14.68
N GLY A 285 5.15 -11.83 -15.50
CA GLY A 285 4.85 -10.44 -15.82
C GLY A 285 3.55 -10.29 -16.62
N ALA A 286 3.35 -11.11 -17.64
CA ALA A 286 2.14 -11.12 -18.45
C ALA A 286 0.91 -11.53 -17.63
N GLU A 287 0.99 -12.58 -16.82
CA GLU A 287 -0.08 -12.99 -15.92
C GLU A 287 -0.40 -11.92 -14.88
N ARG A 288 0.62 -11.24 -14.31
CA ARG A 288 0.41 -10.11 -13.40
C ARG A 288 -0.37 -8.99 -14.08
N THR A 289 -0.04 -8.66 -15.32
CA THR A 289 -0.78 -7.64 -16.10
C THR A 289 -2.24 -8.02 -16.27
N LEU A 290 -2.56 -9.27 -16.61
CA LEU A 290 -3.95 -9.75 -16.75
C LEU A 290 -4.69 -9.76 -15.41
N ARG A 291 -4.05 -10.22 -14.32
CA ARG A 291 -4.66 -10.16 -12.97
C ARG A 291 -4.96 -8.72 -12.55
N LEU A 292 -4.03 -7.79 -12.81
CA LEU A 292 -4.24 -6.38 -12.53
C LEU A 292 -5.38 -5.80 -13.38
N ALA A 293 -5.41 -6.13 -14.68
CA ALA A 293 -6.49 -5.72 -15.57
C ALA A 293 -7.85 -6.23 -15.11
N ARG A 294 -7.93 -7.50 -14.66
CA ARG A 294 -9.16 -8.09 -14.09
C ARG A 294 -9.58 -7.34 -12.82
N ALA A 295 -8.66 -7.08 -11.90
CA ALA A 295 -8.94 -6.33 -10.68
C ALA A 295 -9.40 -4.87 -10.95
N CYS A 296 -9.00 -4.29 -12.09
CA CYS A 296 -9.46 -2.98 -12.56
C CYS A 296 -10.77 -3.04 -13.35
N GLY A 297 -11.37 -4.21 -13.57
CA GLY A 297 -12.57 -4.36 -14.42
C GLY A 297 -12.32 -4.16 -15.91
N LEU A 298 -11.07 -4.29 -16.37
CA LEU A 298 -10.65 -4.09 -17.76
C LEU A 298 -10.41 -5.40 -18.52
N TYR A 299 -10.58 -6.53 -17.87
CA TYR A 299 -10.35 -7.85 -18.45
C TYR A 299 -11.29 -8.90 -17.88
N GLU A 300 -12.02 -9.60 -18.74
CA GLU A 300 -12.98 -10.66 -18.41
C GLU A 300 -12.54 -12.05 -18.94
N GLY A 301 -11.38 -12.15 -19.57
CA GLY A 301 -10.89 -13.40 -20.14
C GLY A 301 -10.52 -14.45 -19.08
N ASP A 302 -10.25 -15.69 -19.50
CA ASP A 302 -10.07 -16.89 -18.68
C ASP A 302 -8.59 -17.32 -18.48
N LEU A 303 -7.65 -16.47 -18.88
CA LEU A 303 -6.23 -16.82 -18.84
C LEU A 303 -5.56 -16.72 -17.47
N VAL A 304 -6.19 -16.05 -16.50
CA VAL A 304 -5.67 -15.86 -15.12
C VAL A 304 -6.78 -15.98 -14.10
#